data_5a96ebcf48c6bb43d45ffaed0ec3b9bf
#
_entry.id   5a96ebcf48c6bb43d45ffaed0ec3b9bf
#
_cell.length_a   1.000
_cell.length_b   1.000
_cell.length_c   1.000
_cell.angle_alpha   90.00
_cell.angle_beta   90.00
_cell.angle_gamma   90.00
#
_symmetry.space_group_name_H-M   'P 1'
#
loop_
_entity.id
_entity.type
_entity.pdbx_description
1 polymer ?
#
loop_
_entity_poly.entity_id
_entity_poly.type
_entity_poly.pdbx_seq_one_letter_code
_entity_poly.pdbx_strand_id
1 'polypeptide(L)'
;MRDPLPEYPWDAMEPYAALAAQHPEGALNLSVGSPVDPTPAAVREALAHATEAHGYPATAGTVPLREAIAEWFERRRGVTVEPGAVLPTIGSKELVALLPFLLGIGAGEAVVFPRIAYPSYAMGAALVGADAVAADDPAEWPEHTKLVWINSPSNPDGRVFDVAALRTAVERARELGAVIVGDECYAEFGWDAPWDSERIPSILDPRVVGDDHRGVLSAYSLSKQSNLAGYRAAFVAGDADLIAQLLTVRKHAGLMQPAPVQAAMVAALRDEQHVAEQRERYRVRRETLRSALEYAGFRVEGSSAGLYLWVTRGVDAWEAVEELARLGIVVGPGHFYGDHSPNHVRLALTAADAHIAAAAERIRAAATLAA
;
A
#
# COMPACT_ATOMS: atom_id res chain seq x y z
N MET A 1 26.20 -1.12 19.62
CA MET A 1 25.91 -1.40 18.18
C MET A 1 24.43 -1.74 18.14
N ARG A 2 23.65 -1.18 17.22
CA ARG A 2 22.27 -1.65 17.02
C ARG A 2 22.29 -3.08 16.53
N ASP A 3 21.25 -3.85 16.87
CA ASP A 3 21.03 -5.15 16.22
C ASP A 3 20.96 -4.96 14.69
N PRO A 4 21.41 -5.95 13.91
CA PRO A 4 21.36 -5.83 12.45
C PRO A 4 19.90 -5.62 12.01
N LEU A 5 19.69 -4.68 11.09
CA LEU A 5 18.37 -4.47 10.50
C LEU A 5 17.95 -5.70 9.69
N PRO A 6 16.64 -6.00 9.59
CA PRO A 6 16.14 -7.07 8.74
C PRO A 6 16.67 -6.93 7.30
N GLU A 7 17.03 -8.04 6.68
CA GLU A 7 17.43 -8.08 5.27
C GLU A 7 16.27 -7.65 4.38
N TYR A 8 16.59 -7.14 3.17
CA TYR A 8 15.57 -6.79 2.21
C TYR A 8 15.01 -8.05 1.55
N PRO A 9 13.74 -8.44 1.78
CA PRO A 9 13.25 -9.77 1.41
C PRO A 9 13.37 -10.09 -0.09
N TRP A 10 13.27 -9.09 -0.96
CA TRP A 10 13.33 -9.30 -2.40
C TRP A 10 14.70 -9.71 -2.93
N ASP A 11 15.78 -9.58 -2.15
CA ASP A 11 17.12 -10.04 -2.55
C ASP A 11 17.15 -11.59 -2.68
N ALA A 12 16.31 -12.30 -1.92
CA ALA A 12 16.14 -13.74 -2.02
C ALA A 12 15.48 -14.22 -3.34
N MET A 13 14.97 -13.30 -4.16
CA MET A 13 14.32 -13.63 -5.43
C MET A 13 15.29 -13.80 -6.61
N GLU A 14 16.57 -13.47 -6.45
CA GLU A 14 17.56 -13.52 -7.53
C GLU A 14 17.64 -14.89 -8.22
N PRO A 15 17.71 -16.06 -7.52
CA PRO A 15 17.74 -17.36 -8.17
C PRO A 15 16.49 -17.66 -9.02
N TYR A 16 15.33 -17.26 -8.54
CA TYR A 16 14.05 -17.48 -9.24
C TYR A 16 13.88 -16.55 -10.43
N ALA A 17 14.37 -15.33 -10.35
CA ALA A 17 14.43 -14.41 -11.47
C ALA A 17 15.39 -14.95 -12.57
N ALA A 18 16.54 -15.51 -12.18
CA ALA A 18 17.48 -16.16 -13.09
C ALA A 18 16.87 -17.41 -13.75
N LEU A 19 16.10 -18.20 -13.00
CA LEU A 19 15.38 -19.36 -13.55
C LEU A 19 14.31 -18.91 -14.56
N ALA A 20 13.50 -17.91 -14.21
CA ALA A 20 12.46 -17.38 -15.08
C ALA A 20 13.03 -16.79 -16.39
N ALA A 21 14.23 -16.20 -16.33
CA ALA A 21 14.90 -15.65 -17.52
C ALA A 21 15.33 -16.73 -18.55
N GLN A 22 15.36 -18.01 -18.17
CA GLN A 22 15.66 -19.12 -19.09
C GLN A 22 14.44 -19.52 -19.95
N HIS A 23 13.25 -19.02 -19.66
CA HIS A 23 12.09 -19.31 -20.49
C HIS A 23 12.28 -18.72 -21.90
N PRO A 24 11.97 -19.48 -22.99
CA PRO A 24 12.23 -19.05 -24.38
C PRO A 24 11.65 -17.70 -24.76
N GLU A 25 10.50 -17.35 -24.18
CA GLU A 25 9.82 -16.06 -24.41
C GLU A 25 10.15 -15.00 -23.34
N GLY A 26 11.16 -15.23 -22.51
CA GLY A 26 11.63 -14.32 -21.47
C GLY A 26 10.79 -14.33 -20.18
N ALA A 27 11.29 -13.62 -19.18
CA ALA A 27 10.68 -13.53 -17.85
C ALA A 27 9.55 -12.50 -17.80
N LEU A 28 8.49 -12.83 -17.03
CA LEU A 28 7.37 -11.98 -16.72
C LEU A 28 7.38 -11.71 -15.21
N ASN A 29 7.68 -10.47 -14.80
CA ASN A 29 7.76 -10.13 -13.38
C ASN A 29 6.39 -9.64 -12.86
N LEU A 30 5.75 -10.47 -12.03
CA LEU A 30 4.51 -10.19 -11.31
C LEU A 30 4.74 -10.10 -9.78
N SER A 31 5.99 -10.07 -9.30
CA SER A 31 6.30 -10.02 -7.87
C SER A 31 6.18 -8.62 -7.26
N VAL A 32 6.41 -7.57 -8.07
CA VAL A 32 6.49 -6.19 -7.59
C VAL A 32 5.28 -5.38 -8.04
N GLY A 33 4.58 -4.75 -7.09
CA GLY A 33 3.45 -3.88 -7.37
C GLY A 33 3.87 -2.49 -7.88
N SER A 34 4.75 -2.41 -8.88
CA SER A 34 5.16 -1.16 -9.51
C SER A 34 4.33 -0.91 -10.77
N PRO A 35 3.57 0.19 -10.86
CA PRO A 35 2.81 0.50 -12.07
C PRO A 35 3.72 0.66 -13.29
N VAL A 36 3.27 0.14 -14.43
CA VAL A 36 3.96 0.27 -15.73
C VAL A 36 3.18 1.13 -16.73
N ASP A 37 1.92 1.41 -16.41
CA ASP A 37 1.07 2.25 -17.25
C ASP A 37 1.55 3.71 -17.23
N PRO A 38 1.33 4.47 -18.32
CA PRO A 38 1.78 5.85 -18.41
C PRO A 38 1.18 6.74 -17.31
N THR A 39 1.98 7.70 -16.83
CA THR A 39 1.48 8.81 -16.02
C THR A 39 0.41 9.59 -16.80
N PRO A 40 -0.72 9.95 -16.20
CA PRO A 40 -1.79 10.71 -16.87
C PRO A 40 -1.29 12.00 -17.52
N ALA A 41 -1.85 12.37 -18.68
CA ALA A 41 -1.40 13.53 -19.46
C ALA A 41 -1.49 14.83 -18.64
N ALA A 42 -2.62 15.07 -17.97
CA ALA A 42 -2.83 16.27 -17.14
C ALA A 42 -1.79 16.39 -16.02
N VAL A 43 -1.35 15.27 -15.44
CA VAL A 43 -0.30 15.23 -14.40
C VAL A 43 1.06 15.62 -14.99
N ARG A 44 1.40 15.10 -16.17
CA ARG A 44 2.67 15.45 -16.86
C ARG A 44 2.70 16.91 -17.27
N GLU A 45 1.58 17.46 -17.75
CA GLU A 45 1.45 18.86 -18.10
C GLU A 45 1.59 19.76 -16.88
N ALA A 46 0.92 19.45 -15.76
CA ALA A 46 1.05 20.18 -14.51
C ALA A 46 2.51 20.19 -14.01
N LEU A 47 3.20 19.05 -14.08
CA LEU A 47 4.61 18.96 -13.74
C LEU A 47 5.47 19.86 -14.63
N ALA A 48 5.25 19.83 -15.95
CA ALA A 48 5.99 20.63 -16.92
C ALA A 48 5.81 22.14 -16.73
N HIS A 49 4.61 22.57 -16.35
CA HIS A 49 4.33 23.98 -16.06
C HIS A 49 4.91 24.47 -14.73
N ALA A 50 5.28 23.56 -13.83
CA ALA A 50 5.81 23.89 -12.50
C ALA A 50 7.35 23.79 -12.39
N THR A 51 8.08 23.88 -13.50
CA THR A 51 9.55 23.72 -13.55
C THR A 51 10.31 24.91 -12.98
N GLU A 52 9.73 26.10 -12.92
CA GLU A 52 10.30 27.29 -12.26
C GLU A 52 10.20 27.17 -10.72
N ALA A 53 10.99 26.25 -10.16
CA ALA A 53 10.95 25.85 -8.75
C ALA A 53 12.30 26.07 -8.06
N HIS A 54 12.85 27.30 -8.16
CA HIS A 54 14.16 27.68 -7.62
C HIS A 54 14.18 27.87 -6.10
N GLY A 55 13.02 28.05 -5.46
CA GLY A 55 12.89 28.19 -4.01
C GLY A 55 12.65 26.85 -3.30
N TYR A 56 12.92 26.80 -2.00
CA TYR A 56 12.58 25.62 -1.20
C TYR A 56 11.07 25.37 -1.19
N PRO A 57 10.61 24.12 -1.37
CA PRO A 57 9.19 23.81 -1.35
C PRO A 57 8.60 23.95 0.06
N ALA A 58 7.31 24.25 0.12
CA ALA A 58 6.59 24.26 1.40
C ALA A 58 6.48 22.83 1.96
N THR A 59 7.07 22.57 3.12
CA THR A 59 6.98 21.25 3.79
C THR A 59 5.54 20.88 4.11
N ALA A 60 4.70 21.86 4.48
CA ALA A 60 3.28 21.66 4.73
C ALA A 60 2.47 21.34 3.46
N GLY A 61 3.09 21.46 2.29
CA GLY A 61 2.39 21.49 1.01
C GLY A 61 1.85 22.89 0.68
N THR A 62 1.74 23.17 -0.62
CA THR A 62 1.11 24.42 -1.11
C THR A 62 -0.38 24.46 -0.70
N VAL A 63 -0.94 25.65 -0.58
CA VAL A 63 -2.38 25.81 -0.27
C VAL A 63 -3.25 25.02 -1.27
N PRO A 64 -3.04 25.15 -2.61
CA PRO A 64 -3.82 24.36 -3.57
C PRO A 64 -3.70 22.84 -3.39
N LEU A 65 -2.53 22.32 -2.95
CA LEU A 65 -2.36 20.89 -2.70
C LEU A 65 -3.15 20.45 -1.46
N ARG A 66 -3.07 21.20 -0.38
CA ARG A 66 -3.81 20.87 0.86
C ARG A 66 -5.33 20.91 0.65
N GLU A 67 -5.82 21.91 -0.09
CA GLU A 67 -7.21 22.00 -0.50
C GLU A 67 -7.62 20.83 -1.39
N ALA A 68 -6.82 20.48 -2.40
CA ALA A 68 -7.09 19.35 -3.28
C ALA A 68 -7.12 18.01 -2.53
N ILE A 69 -6.28 17.81 -1.51
CA ILE A 69 -6.32 16.62 -0.64
C ILE A 69 -7.62 16.58 0.17
N ALA A 70 -8.01 17.71 0.80
CA ALA A 70 -9.24 17.80 1.57
C ALA A 70 -10.48 17.55 0.70
N GLU A 71 -10.55 18.19 -0.47
CA GLU A 71 -11.59 17.99 -1.49
C GLU A 71 -11.65 16.51 -1.93
N TRP A 72 -10.50 15.86 -2.10
CA TRP A 72 -10.43 14.46 -2.49
C TRP A 72 -10.98 13.54 -1.38
N PHE A 73 -10.63 13.77 -0.11
CA PHE A 73 -11.19 13.02 1.01
C PHE A 73 -12.72 13.13 1.06
N GLU A 74 -13.26 14.31 0.88
CA GLU A 74 -14.71 14.51 0.85
C GLU A 74 -15.37 13.75 -0.31
N ARG A 75 -14.88 13.94 -1.54
CA ARG A 75 -15.46 13.30 -2.73
C ARG A 75 -15.27 11.79 -2.75
N ARG A 76 -14.05 11.33 -2.49
CA ARG A 76 -13.68 9.91 -2.71
C ARG A 76 -13.85 9.06 -1.46
N ARG A 77 -13.64 9.64 -0.28
CA ARG A 77 -13.67 8.90 0.98
C ARG A 77 -14.91 9.21 1.84
N GLY A 78 -15.65 10.27 1.57
CA GLY A 78 -16.77 10.74 2.36
C GLY A 78 -16.37 11.22 3.75
N VAL A 79 -15.16 11.76 3.85
CA VAL A 79 -14.53 12.21 5.09
C VAL A 79 -14.21 13.70 4.97
N THR A 80 -14.58 14.48 5.95
CA THR A 80 -14.20 15.88 6.06
C THR A 80 -12.90 16.01 6.82
N VAL A 81 -11.88 16.58 6.18
CA VAL A 81 -10.60 16.95 6.82
C VAL A 81 -10.30 18.41 6.49
N GLU A 82 -9.77 19.13 7.47
CA GLU A 82 -9.35 20.50 7.25
C GLU A 82 -8.05 20.55 6.44
N PRO A 83 -7.85 21.53 5.53
CA PRO A 83 -6.59 21.67 4.80
C PRO A 83 -5.35 21.85 5.70
N GLY A 84 -5.54 22.24 6.97
CA GLY A 84 -4.48 22.29 7.99
C GLY A 84 -4.14 20.94 8.60
N ALA A 85 -5.01 19.95 8.46
CA ALA A 85 -4.87 18.60 8.99
C ALA A 85 -4.40 17.58 7.95
N VAL A 86 -3.70 18.05 6.90
CA VAL A 86 -3.09 17.22 5.84
C VAL A 86 -1.62 17.55 5.65
N LEU A 87 -0.80 16.58 5.25
CA LEU A 87 0.63 16.76 5.04
C LEU A 87 1.12 15.87 3.89
N PRO A 88 1.74 16.42 2.82
CA PRO A 88 2.35 15.63 1.76
C PRO A 88 3.60 14.90 2.26
N THR A 89 3.83 13.70 1.72
CA THR A 89 4.96 12.83 2.06
C THR A 89 5.70 12.35 0.82
N ILE A 90 6.97 11.95 0.98
CA ILE A 90 7.82 11.47 -0.11
C ILE A 90 7.52 9.99 -0.41
N GLY A 91 6.28 9.73 -0.83
CA GLY A 91 5.67 8.41 -0.91
C GLY A 91 5.22 7.88 0.46
N SER A 92 4.28 6.94 0.47
CA SER A 92 3.81 6.31 1.72
C SER A 92 4.90 5.46 2.40
N LYS A 93 5.81 4.84 1.62
CA LYS A 93 6.89 4.03 2.19
C LYS A 93 7.82 4.81 3.11
N GLU A 94 8.14 6.05 2.75
CA GLU A 94 8.93 6.95 3.62
C GLU A 94 8.19 7.18 4.94
N LEU A 95 6.91 7.54 4.87
CA LEU A 95 6.09 7.73 6.06
C LEU A 95 6.02 6.46 6.92
N VAL A 96 5.73 5.31 6.32
CA VAL A 96 5.65 4.02 7.04
C VAL A 96 6.94 3.71 7.78
N ALA A 97 8.08 3.87 7.12
CA ALA A 97 9.37 3.55 7.72
C ALA A 97 9.80 4.54 8.81
N LEU A 98 9.47 5.83 8.65
CA LEU A 98 9.96 6.89 9.53
C LEU A 98 8.94 7.36 10.58
N LEU A 99 7.68 6.99 10.47
CA LEU A 99 6.65 7.46 11.40
C LEU A 99 6.97 7.13 12.87
N PRO A 100 7.47 5.92 13.24
CA PRO A 100 7.88 5.67 14.62
C PRO A 100 8.92 6.67 15.11
N PHE A 101 9.93 6.98 14.29
CA PHE A 101 10.93 8.00 14.62
C PHE A 101 10.31 9.41 14.73
N LEU A 102 9.44 9.79 13.81
CA LEU A 102 8.80 11.11 13.78
C LEU A 102 7.87 11.33 14.99
N LEU A 103 7.33 10.25 15.56
CA LEU A 103 6.51 10.25 16.77
C LEU A 103 7.35 10.15 18.06
N GLY A 104 8.67 9.96 17.97
CA GLY A 104 9.57 9.83 19.11
C GLY A 104 9.49 8.46 19.79
N ILE A 105 8.99 7.44 19.11
CA ILE A 105 8.91 6.06 19.61
C ILE A 105 10.30 5.45 19.69
N GLY A 106 10.55 4.60 20.70
CA GLY A 106 11.84 3.99 20.93
C GLY A 106 11.77 2.67 21.71
N ALA A 107 12.92 2.27 22.26
CA ALA A 107 13.05 1.02 23.02
C ALA A 107 12.08 0.96 24.22
N GLY A 108 11.45 -0.19 24.42
CA GLY A 108 10.44 -0.42 25.45
C GLY A 108 9.02 0.02 25.06
N GLU A 109 8.83 0.48 23.82
CA GLU A 109 7.52 0.80 23.25
C GLU A 109 7.25 -0.11 22.05
N ALA A 110 5.97 -0.38 21.73
CA ALA A 110 5.60 -1.28 20.67
C ALA A 110 4.95 -0.57 19.49
N VAL A 111 5.26 -1.08 18.28
CA VAL A 111 4.59 -0.80 17.03
C VAL A 111 3.83 -2.05 16.60
N VAL A 112 2.52 -1.96 16.54
CA VAL A 112 1.65 -3.07 16.16
C VAL A 112 1.29 -2.96 14.68
N PHE A 113 1.21 -4.10 13.98
CA PHE A 113 0.80 -4.20 12.58
C PHE A 113 0.15 -5.58 12.31
N PRO A 114 -0.56 -5.78 11.19
CA PRO A 114 -1.22 -7.07 10.89
C PRO A 114 -0.22 -8.22 10.81
N ARG A 115 -0.67 -9.45 11.13
CA ARG A 115 0.18 -10.67 11.06
C ARG A 115 0.65 -10.98 9.65
N ILE A 116 -0.20 -10.71 8.65
CA ILE A 116 0.17 -10.77 7.23
C ILE A 116 0.28 -9.32 6.78
N ALA A 117 1.51 -8.83 6.58
CA ALA A 117 1.74 -7.40 6.46
C ALA A 117 2.86 -7.02 5.48
N TYR A 118 2.78 -5.81 5.00
CA TYR A 118 3.87 -5.18 4.27
C TYR A 118 5.11 -5.04 5.16
N PRO A 119 6.29 -5.58 4.76
CA PRO A 119 7.46 -5.69 5.63
C PRO A 119 7.98 -4.37 6.21
N SER A 120 7.63 -3.24 5.59
CA SER A 120 8.12 -1.94 6.04
C SER A 120 7.53 -1.48 7.37
N TYR A 121 6.43 -2.06 7.88
CA TYR A 121 5.94 -1.76 9.21
C TYR A 121 6.91 -2.25 10.29
N ALA A 122 7.34 -3.52 10.19
CA ALA A 122 8.34 -4.09 11.09
C ALA A 122 9.69 -3.37 10.97
N MET A 123 10.10 -2.99 9.75
CA MET A 123 11.32 -2.21 9.53
C MET A 123 11.24 -0.86 10.25
N GLY A 124 10.09 -0.17 10.22
CA GLY A 124 9.90 1.09 10.95
C GLY A 124 10.12 0.96 12.45
N ALA A 125 9.62 -0.11 13.07
CA ALA A 125 9.87 -0.42 14.47
C ALA A 125 11.36 -0.70 14.73
N ALA A 126 12.01 -1.53 13.89
CA ALA A 126 13.41 -1.87 14.01
C ALA A 126 14.33 -0.65 13.90
N LEU A 127 14.01 0.33 13.04
CA LEU A 127 14.80 1.57 12.88
C LEU A 127 14.91 2.37 14.17
N VAL A 128 13.92 2.29 15.06
CA VAL A 128 13.89 3.01 16.33
C VAL A 128 14.18 2.12 17.54
N GLY A 129 14.34 0.82 17.34
CA GLY A 129 14.57 -0.16 18.41
C GLY A 129 13.32 -0.43 19.25
N ALA A 130 12.13 -0.18 18.70
CA ALA A 130 10.85 -0.51 19.30
C ALA A 130 10.48 -1.98 19.04
N ASP A 131 9.59 -2.53 19.87
CA ASP A 131 9.07 -3.88 19.71
C ASP A 131 8.15 -3.94 18.48
N ALA A 132 8.48 -4.80 17.52
CA ALA A 132 7.66 -5.06 16.33
C ALA A 132 6.66 -6.18 16.64
N VAL A 133 5.37 -5.84 16.76
CA VAL A 133 4.33 -6.76 17.19
C VAL A 133 3.33 -7.04 16.06
N ALA A 134 3.30 -8.28 15.57
CA ALA A 134 2.35 -8.73 14.58
C ALA A 134 1.09 -9.28 15.27
N ALA A 135 -0.03 -8.53 15.22
CA ALA A 135 -1.27 -8.91 15.88
C ALA A 135 -2.50 -8.36 15.13
N ASP A 136 -3.45 -9.25 14.82
CA ASP A 136 -4.69 -8.88 14.14
C ASP A 136 -5.82 -8.49 15.10
N ASP A 137 -5.86 -9.11 16.28
CA ASP A 137 -6.89 -8.85 17.29
C ASP A 137 -6.45 -7.68 18.19
N PRO A 138 -7.24 -6.59 18.28
CA PRO A 138 -6.96 -5.48 19.20
C PRO A 138 -6.79 -5.90 20.67
N ALA A 139 -7.38 -7.02 21.10
CA ALA A 139 -7.21 -7.54 22.44
C ALA A 139 -5.79 -8.09 22.73
N GLU A 140 -5.04 -8.43 21.67
CA GLU A 140 -3.65 -8.91 21.80
C GLU A 140 -2.62 -7.78 21.81
N TRP A 141 -3.02 -6.52 21.60
CA TRP A 141 -2.08 -5.41 21.57
C TRP A 141 -1.49 -5.11 22.96
N PRO A 142 -0.15 -5.07 23.09
CA PRO A 142 0.50 -4.82 24.36
C PRO A 142 0.14 -3.47 24.96
N GLU A 143 0.16 -3.37 26.30
CA GLU A 143 -0.14 -2.11 27.02
C GLU A 143 0.86 -0.98 26.71
N HIS A 144 2.09 -1.32 26.28
CA HIS A 144 3.12 -0.35 25.88
C HIS A 144 3.08 0.03 24.39
N THR A 145 2.00 -0.30 23.69
CA THR A 145 1.78 0.07 22.28
C THR A 145 1.70 1.60 22.14
N LYS A 146 2.43 2.15 21.15
CA LYS A 146 2.43 3.58 20.82
C LYS A 146 2.00 3.87 19.39
N LEU A 147 2.10 2.88 18.50
CA LEU A 147 1.68 3.00 17.11
C LEU A 147 1.01 1.71 16.65
N VAL A 148 -0.11 1.86 15.96
CA VAL A 148 -0.82 0.76 15.32
C VAL A 148 -0.97 1.06 13.83
N TRP A 149 -0.60 0.11 12.98
CA TRP A 149 -0.87 0.14 11.55
C TRP A 149 -2.04 -0.76 11.20
N ILE A 150 -3.02 -0.20 10.51
CA ILE A 150 -4.08 -0.93 9.81
C ILE A 150 -3.86 -0.74 8.31
N ASN A 151 -3.83 -1.83 7.54
CA ASN A 151 -3.74 -1.74 6.08
C ASN A 151 -5.05 -2.23 5.45
N SER A 152 -5.84 -1.31 4.90
CA SER A 152 -7.18 -1.61 4.35
C SER A 152 -7.48 -0.77 3.09
N PRO A 153 -7.56 -1.42 1.93
CA PRO A 153 -7.29 -2.83 1.61
C PRO A 153 -5.85 -3.24 1.87
N SER A 154 -5.65 -4.47 2.31
CA SER A 154 -4.34 -4.92 2.74
C SER A 154 -3.45 -5.37 1.57
N ASN A 155 -2.17 -5.31 1.78
CA ASN A 155 -1.12 -5.92 0.99
C ASN A 155 -0.44 -6.98 1.88
N PRO A 156 -0.55 -8.29 1.56
CA PRO A 156 -0.76 -8.84 0.21
C PRO A 156 -2.17 -9.34 -0.11
N ASP A 157 -3.03 -9.60 0.88
CA ASP A 157 -4.22 -10.46 0.79
C ASP A 157 -5.50 -9.73 0.34
N GLY A 158 -5.46 -8.40 0.20
CA GLY A 158 -6.61 -7.62 -0.27
C GLY A 158 -7.80 -7.59 0.69
N ARG A 159 -7.60 -7.94 1.96
CA ARG A 159 -8.63 -7.85 3.00
C ARG A 159 -9.05 -6.40 3.23
N VAL A 160 -10.33 -6.20 3.41
CA VAL A 160 -10.91 -4.90 3.77
C VAL A 160 -11.49 -4.98 5.17
N PHE A 161 -11.15 -4.01 6.00
CA PHE A 161 -11.77 -3.84 7.31
C PHE A 161 -13.09 -3.06 7.14
N ASP A 162 -14.17 -3.59 7.66
CA ASP A 162 -15.44 -2.89 7.72
C ASP A 162 -15.43 -1.80 8.82
N VAL A 163 -16.51 -1.01 8.87
CA VAL A 163 -16.65 0.09 9.83
C VAL A 163 -16.59 -0.40 11.29
N ALA A 164 -17.13 -1.59 11.58
CA ALA A 164 -17.15 -2.11 12.94
C ALA A 164 -15.75 -2.53 13.40
N ALA A 165 -15.00 -3.22 12.53
CA ALA A 165 -13.62 -3.62 12.82
C ALA A 165 -12.68 -2.41 12.96
N LEU A 166 -12.82 -1.41 12.08
CA LEU A 166 -12.04 -0.17 12.19
C LEU A 166 -12.36 0.58 13.49
N ARG A 167 -13.64 0.66 13.89
CA ARG A 167 -14.06 1.30 15.15
C ARG A 167 -13.45 0.61 16.35
N THR A 168 -13.53 -0.72 16.43
CA THR A 168 -12.93 -1.50 17.52
C THR A 168 -11.43 -1.24 17.63
N ALA A 169 -10.71 -1.19 16.50
CA ALA A 169 -9.30 -0.89 16.47
C ALA A 169 -8.98 0.52 16.96
N VAL A 170 -9.75 1.53 16.55
CA VAL A 170 -9.59 2.92 16.99
C VAL A 170 -9.88 3.07 18.49
N GLU A 171 -10.95 2.45 18.98
CA GLU A 171 -11.30 2.46 20.39
C GLU A 171 -10.16 1.88 21.25
N ARG A 172 -9.63 0.72 20.86
CA ARG A 172 -8.51 0.10 21.58
C ARG A 172 -7.23 0.94 21.51
N ALA A 173 -6.90 1.53 20.37
CA ALA A 173 -5.75 2.42 20.25
C ALA A 173 -5.87 3.64 21.20
N ARG A 174 -7.07 4.22 21.31
CA ARG A 174 -7.36 5.32 22.21
C ARG A 174 -7.23 4.93 23.69
N GLU A 175 -7.69 3.73 24.07
CA GLU A 175 -7.49 3.18 25.43
C GLU A 175 -6.01 3.08 25.80
N LEU A 176 -5.18 2.64 24.84
CA LEU A 176 -3.72 2.51 25.01
C LEU A 176 -2.97 3.85 24.95
N GLY A 177 -3.64 4.93 24.53
CA GLY A 177 -2.99 6.21 24.22
C GLY A 177 -2.02 6.10 23.05
N ALA A 178 -2.30 5.20 22.10
CA ALA A 178 -1.52 4.95 20.91
C ALA A 178 -2.06 5.74 19.71
N VAL A 179 -1.18 6.11 18.78
CA VAL A 179 -1.55 6.59 17.44
C VAL A 179 -1.94 5.40 16.59
N ILE A 180 -3.05 5.51 15.85
CA ILE A 180 -3.46 4.51 14.87
C ILE A 180 -3.47 5.10 13.47
N VAL A 181 -2.93 4.37 12.49
CA VAL A 181 -2.81 4.82 11.11
C VAL A 181 -3.42 3.80 10.16
N GLY A 182 -4.39 4.24 9.36
CA GLY A 182 -4.88 3.49 8.22
C GLY A 182 -3.97 3.71 7.01
N ASP A 183 -3.26 2.67 6.54
CA ASP A 183 -2.65 2.67 5.22
C ASP A 183 -3.71 2.27 4.20
N GLU A 184 -4.25 3.27 3.49
CA GLU A 184 -5.39 3.16 2.59
C GLU A 184 -4.99 3.23 1.11
N CYS A 185 -3.71 2.94 0.80
CA CYS A 185 -3.13 3.13 -0.54
C CYS A 185 -3.85 2.38 -1.69
N TYR A 186 -4.73 1.44 -1.37
CA TYR A 186 -5.48 0.63 -2.34
C TYR A 186 -6.99 0.86 -2.30
N ALA A 187 -7.47 1.88 -1.61
CA ALA A 187 -8.89 2.10 -1.35
C ALA A 187 -9.76 2.37 -2.60
N GLU A 188 -9.14 2.71 -3.74
CA GLU A 188 -9.85 2.87 -5.02
C GLU A 188 -10.10 1.54 -5.76
N PHE A 189 -9.59 0.42 -5.24
CA PHE A 189 -9.54 -0.86 -5.94
C PHE A 189 -10.33 -1.93 -5.20
N GLY A 190 -11.63 -1.76 -5.11
CA GLY A 190 -12.58 -2.79 -4.69
C GLY A 190 -13.03 -3.63 -5.89
N TRP A 191 -13.11 -4.96 -5.73
CA TRP A 191 -13.37 -5.90 -6.82
C TRP A 191 -14.58 -6.79 -6.62
N ASP A 192 -14.73 -7.35 -5.42
CA ASP A 192 -15.80 -8.28 -5.10
C ASP A 192 -16.78 -7.61 -4.13
N ALA A 193 -18.06 -8.01 -4.15
CA ALA A 193 -19.09 -7.45 -3.28
C ALA A 193 -18.69 -7.50 -1.79
N PRO A 194 -19.00 -6.45 -1.04
CA PRO A 194 -19.71 -5.24 -1.46
C PRO A 194 -18.80 -4.16 -2.09
N TRP A 195 -17.48 -4.36 -2.10
CA TRP A 195 -16.47 -3.34 -2.44
C TRP A 195 -16.33 -3.04 -3.94
N ASP A 196 -16.97 -3.83 -4.79
CA ASP A 196 -17.09 -3.57 -6.23
C ASP A 196 -17.94 -2.32 -6.53
N SER A 197 -18.92 -2.06 -5.67
CA SER A 197 -19.92 -1.00 -5.80
C SER A 197 -19.98 -0.05 -4.59
N GLU A 198 -19.59 -0.51 -3.41
CA GLU A 198 -19.55 0.32 -2.20
C GLU A 198 -18.16 0.94 -2.00
N ARG A 199 -18.16 2.11 -1.36
CA ARG A 199 -16.92 2.77 -0.95
C ARG A 199 -16.27 1.98 0.19
N ILE A 200 -14.99 1.64 0.03
CA ILE A 200 -14.17 1.07 1.10
C ILE A 200 -14.05 2.10 2.24
N PRO A 201 -14.36 1.74 3.50
CA PRO A 201 -14.30 2.68 4.60
C PRO A 201 -12.90 3.27 4.81
N SER A 202 -12.83 4.55 5.16
CA SER A 202 -11.61 5.16 5.69
C SER A 202 -11.54 4.98 7.20
N ILE A 203 -10.35 4.94 7.76
CA ILE A 203 -10.19 4.98 9.22
C ILE A 203 -10.69 6.32 9.80
N LEU A 204 -10.74 7.38 8.99
CA LEU A 204 -11.29 8.70 9.35
C LEU A 204 -12.79 8.83 9.11
N ASP A 205 -13.49 7.78 8.66
CA ASP A 205 -14.94 7.81 8.44
C ASP A 205 -15.67 8.19 9.75
N PRO A 206 -16.61 9.15 9.72
CA PRO A 206 -17.37 9.52 10.93
C PRO A 206 -18.05 8.33 11.63
N ARG A 207 -18.39 7.28 10.89
CA ARG A 207 -18.93 6.03 11.45
C ARG A 207 -17.88 5.26 12.26
N VAL A 208 -16.59 5.52 12.05
CA VAL A 208 -15.46 4.90 12.75
C VAL A 208 -15.01 5.76 13.93
N VAL A 209 -14.70 7.04 13.69
CA VAL A 209 -14.07 7.93 14.67
C VAL A 209 -15.04 8.87 15.37
N GLY A 210 -16.29 8.99 14.90
CA GLY A 210 -17.19 10.07 15.29
C GLY A 210 -16.73 11.41 14.69
N ASP A 211 -16.83 12.47 15.50
CA ASP A 211 -16.40 13.83 15.09
C ASP A 211 -14.95 14.13 15.58
N ASP A 212 -14.21 13.15 16.06
CA ASP A 212 -12.91 13.34 16.71
C ASP A 212 -11.81 12.49 16.06
N HIS A 213 -10.90 13.14 15.34
CA HIS A 213 -9.75 12.49 14.72
C HIS A 213 -8.54 12.31 15.67
N ARG A 214 -8.64 12.64 16.97
CA ARG A 214 -7.49 12.52 17.88
C ARG A 214 -6.88 11.13 17.90
N GLY A 215 -5.56 11.09 17.71
CA GLY A 215 -4.76 9.87 17.64
C GLY A 215 -4.92 9.07 16.35
N VAL A 216 -5.70 9.55 15.36
CA VAL A 216 -6.03 8.79 14.14
C VAL A 216 -5.49 9.49 12.91
N LEU A 217 -4.78 8.75 12.07
CA LEU A 217 -4.24 9.21 10.79
C LEU A 217 -4.65 8.26 9.65
N SER A 218 -4.87 8.81 8.47
CA SER A 218 -4.99 8.06 7.21
C SER A 218 -3.82 8.39 6.29
N ALA A 219 -3.09 7.39 5.83
CA ALA A 219 -2.01 7.50 4.87
C ALA A 219 -2.50 7.06 3.48
N TYR A 220 -2.25 7.85 2.46
CA TYR A 220 -2.65 7.55 1.10
C TYR A 220 -1.56 7.87 0.08
N SER A 221 -1.52 7.10 -1.02
CA SER A 221 -0.50 7.26 -2.07
C SER A 221 -1.12 7.30 -3.47
N LEU A 222 -0.68 8.25 -4.28
CA LEU A 222 -1.02 8.34 -5.70
C LEU A 222 -0.22 7.38 -6.58
N SER A 223 0.68 6.60 -5.99
CA SER A 223 1.54 5.66 -6.71
C SER A 223 0.74 4.65 -7.54
N LYS A 224 -0.43 4.22 -7.06
CA LYS A 224 -1.19 3.14 -7.67
C LYS A 224 -2.37 3.64 -8.49
N GLN A 225 -3.16 4.56 -7.95
CA GLN A 225 -4.31 5.10 -8.67
C GLN A 225 -3.93 5.98 -9.87
N SER A 226 -2.76 6.65 -9.80
CA SER A 226 -2.36 7.67 -10.76
C SER A 226 -1.00 7.38 -11.42
N ASN A 227 -0.44 6.18 -11.22
CA ASN A 227 0.87 5.76 -11.76
C ASN A 227 2.02 6.71 -11.37
N LEU A 228 2.00 7.25 -10.14
CA LEU A 228 2.97 8.22 -9.65
C LEU A 228 4.03 7.61 -8.71
N ALA A 229 4.31 6.32 -8.82
CA ALA A 229 5.28 5.66 -7.95
C ALA A 229 6.67 6.30 -8.01
N GLY A 230 7.14 6.69 -9.19
CA GLY A 230 8.42 7.38 -9.40
C GLY A 230 8.42 8.84 -8.92
N TYR A 231 7.26 9.47 -8.81
CA TYR A 231 7.11 10.85 -8.32
C TYR A 231 7.18 10.94 -6.80
N ARG A 232 7.10 9.80 -6.11
CA ARG A 232 7.05 9.75 -4.64
C ARG A 232 5.90 10.59 -4.08
N ALA A 233 4.70 10.50 -4.66
CA ALA A 233 3.54 11.32 -4.37
C ALA A 233 2.60 10.61 -3.40
N ALA A 234 2.53 11.10 -2.15
CA ALA A 234 1.67 10.57 -1.11
C ALA A 234 1.34 11.67 -0.09
N PHE A 235 0.42 11.39 0.82
CA PHE A 235 0.02 12.30 1.89
C PHE A 235 -0.53 11.53 3.09
N VAL A 236 -0.58 12.22 4.22
CA VAL A 236 -1.22 11.78 5.45
C VAL A 236 -2.20 12.85 5.91
N ALA A 237 -3.33 12.45 6.49
CA ALA A 237 -4.36 13.32 7.01
C ALA A 237 -4.95 12.77 8.32
N GLY A 238 -5.60 13.61 9.11
CA GLY A 238 -6.32 13.18 10.32
C GLY A 238 -6.16 14.17 11.48
N ASP A 239 -5.62 13.68 12.61
CA ASP A 239 -5.39 14.50 13.80
C ASP A 239 -4.52 15.74 13.50
N ALA A 240 -5.11 16.93 13.66
CA ALA A 240 -4.45 18.19 13.32
C ALA A 240 -3.22 18.48 14.22
N ASP A 241 -3.24 18.06 15.49
CA ASP A 241 -2.13 18.26 16.40
C ASP A 241 -0.96 17.34 16.05
N LEU A 242 -1.25 16.08 15.69
CA LEU A 242 -0.22 15.16 15.19
C LEU A 242 0.37 15.66 13.86
N ILE A 243 -0.45 16.15 12.94
CA ILE A 243 0.01 16.73 11.67
C ILE A 243 0.94 17.92 11.92
N ALA A 244 0.62 18.79 12.87
CA ALA A 244 1.48 19.94 13.24
C ALA A 244 2.83 19.48 13.85
N GLN A 245 2.81 18.45 14.70
CA GLN A 245 4.03 17.86 15.26
C GLN A 245 4.90 17.23 14.17
N LEU A 246 4.31 16.39 13.31
CA LEU A 246 5.00 15.78 12.18
C LEU A 246 5.59 16.83 11.25
N LEU A 247 4.84 17.90 10.93
CA LEU A 247 5.33 18.99 10.11
C LEU A 247 6.58 19.65 10.71
N THR A 248 6.63 19.85 12.03
CA THR A 248 7.77 20.45 12.72
C THR A 248 9.02 19.58 12.55
N VAL A 249 8.93 18.30 12.85
CA VAL A 249 10.07 17.38 12.70
C VAL A 249 10.50 17.26 11.23
N ARG A 250 9.55 17.15 10.30
CA ARG A 250 9.82 17.03 8.86
C ARG A 250 10.54 18.25 8.28
N LYS A 251 10.24 19.46 8.76
CA LYS A 251 10.98 20.67 8.39
C LYS A 251 12.47 20.57 8.72
N HIS A 252 12.80 20.09 9.91
CA HIS A 252 14.18 19.92 10.36
C HIS A 252 14.88 18.75 9.65
N ALA A 253 14.14 17.68 9.34
CA ALA A 253 14.67 16.51 8.66
C ALA A 253 14.81 16.69 7.13
N GLY A 254 14.36 17.81 6.57
CA GLY A 254 14.40 18.05 5.12
C GLY A 254 13.41 17.18 4.31
N LEU A 255 12.38 16.64 4.95
CA LEU A 255 11.38 15.76 4.32
C LEU A 255 10.30 16.59 3.63
N MET A 256 10.63 17.16 2.48
CA MET A 256 9.78 18.06 1.70
C MET A 256 9.48 17.47 0.34
N GLN A 257 8.22 17.48 -0.05
CA GLN A 257 7.81 17.09 -1.40
C GLN A 257 8.23 18.18 -2.40
N PRO A 258 8.94 17.88 -3.49
CA PRO A 258 9.36 18.87 -4.49
C PRO A 258 8.16 19.65 -5.05
N ALA A 259 8.32 20.97 -5.26
CA ALA A 259 7.23 21.85 -5.70
C ALA A 259 6.60 21.41 -7.04
N PRO A 260 7.34 20.97 -8.07
CA PRO A 260 6.74 20.44 -9.29
C PRO A 260 5.87 19.20 -9.06
N VAL A 261 6.28 18.33 -8.12
CA VAL A 261 5.49 17.13 -7.77
C VAL A 261 4.23 17.53 -7.03
N GLN A 262 4.28 18.55 -6.17
CA GLN A 262 3.07 19.08 -5.51
C GLN A 262 2.03 19.57 -6.53
N ALA A 263 2.46 20.28 -7.59
CA ALA A 263 1.58 20.69 -8.69
C ALA A 263 0.99 19.49 -9.44
N ALA A 264 1.80 18.47 -9.72
CA ALA A 264 1.36 17.23 -10.34
C ALA A 264 0.34 16.47 -9.47
N MET A 265 0.51 16.47 -8.13
CA MET A 265 -0.44 15.90 -7.19
C MET A 265 -1.80 16.59 -7.23
N VAL A 266 -1.84 17.92 -7.34
CA VAL A 266 -3.11 18.68 -7.49
C VAL A 266 -3.87 18.22 -8.73
N ALA A 267 -3.18 18.11 -9.87
CA ALA A 267 -3.80 17.63 -11.11
C ALA A 267 -4.33 16.20 -10.96
N ALA A 268 -3.54 15.29 -10.37
CA ALA A 268 -3.96 13.91 -10.14
C ALA A 268 -5.17 13.78 -9.21
N LEU A 269 -5.23 14.59 -8.15
CA LEU A 269 -6.32 14.55 -7.17
C LEU A 269 -7.64 15.11 -7.73
N ARG A 270 -7.60 15.98 -8.74
CA ARG A 270 -8.77 16.59 -9.37
C ARG A 270 -9.25 15.88 -10.63
N ASP A 271 -8.47 14.99 -11.19
CA ASP A 271 -8.82 14.19 -12.37
C ASP A 271 -9.34 12.81 -11.94
N GLU A 272 -10.64 12.61 -12.01
CA GLU A 272 -11.28 11.35 -11.67
C GLU A 272 -11.31 10.35 -12.84
N GLN A 273 -11.22 10.83 -14.07
CA GLN A 273 -11.32 9.99 -15.26
C GLN A 273 -10.17 8.99 -15.32
N HIS A 274 -8.93 9.45 -15.13
CA HIS A 274 -7.78 8.54 -15.18
C HIS A 274 -7.82 7.46 -14.07
N VAL A 275 -8.41 7.77 -12.90
CA VAL A 275 -8.58 6.79 -11.81
C VAL A 275 -9.54 5.70 -12.22
N ALA A 276 -10.67 6.06 -12.84
CA ALA A 276 -11.65 5.11 -13.35
C ALA A 276 -11.07 4.24 -14.47
N GLU A 277 -10.32 4.82 -15.42
CA GLU A 277 -9.64 4.10 -16.49
C GLU A 277 -8.59 3.13 -15.94
N GLN A 278 -7.80 3.56 -14.95
CA GLN A 278 -6.78 2.72 -14.33
C GLN A 278 -7.40 1.57 -13.53
N ARG A 279 -8.50 1.84 -12.80
CA ARG A 279 -9.25 0.80 -12.09
C ARG A 279 -9.77 -0.26 -13.07
N GLU A 280 -10.31 0.15 -14.21
CA GLU A 280 -10.80 -0.79 -15.22
C GLU A 280 -9.68 -1.66 -15.82
N ARG A 281 -8.49 -1.10 -16.09
CA ARG A 281 -7.33 -1.89 -16.54
C ARG A 281 -6.95 -2.95 -15.51
N TYR A 282 -6.87 -2.59 -14.23
CA TYR A 282 -6.57 -3.55 -13.16
C TYR A 282 -7.66 -4.61 -12.99
N ARG A 283 -8.94 -4.25 -13.19
CA ARG A 283 -10.04 -5.21 -13.17
C ARG A 283 -9.87 -6.28 -14.24
N VAL A 284 -9.60 -5.88 -15.49
CA VAL A 284 -9.39 -6.81 -16.60
C VAL A 284 -8.17 -7.70 -16.35
N ARG A 285 -7.06 -7.15 -15.90
CA ARG A 285 -5.85 -7.91 -15.54
C ARG A 285 -6.12 -8.93 -14.44
N ARG A 286 -6.87 -8.52 -13.41
CA ARG A 286 -7.27 -9.38 -12.30
C ARG A 286 -8.08 -10.58 -12.80
N GLU A 287 -9.11 -10.35 -13.59
CA GLU A 287 -9.97 -11.42 -14.09
C GLU A 287 -9.19 -12.40 -15.00
N THR A 288 -8.31 -11.87 -15.83
CA THR A 288 -7.45 -12.67 -16.72
C THR A 288 -6.54 -13.61 -15.93
N LEU A 289 -5.82 -13.09 -14.94
CA LEU A 289 -4.92 -13.90 -14.09
C LEU A 289 -5.69 -14.83 -13.16
N ARG A 290 -6.75 -14.35 -12.51
CA ARG A 290 -7.59 -15.15 -11.62
C ARG A 290 -8.10 -16.39 -12.30
N SER A 291 -8.74 -16.23 -13.46
CA SER A 291 -9.27 -17.35 -14.22
C SER A 291 -8.21 -18.38 -14.62
N ALA A 292 -6.99 -17.93 -14.96
CA ALA A 292 -5.89 -18.83 -15.30
C ALA A 292 -5.36 -19.60 -14.09
N LEU A 293 -5.22 -18.92 -12.95
CA LEU A 293 -4.75 -19.52 -11.70
C LEU A 293 -5.76 -20.53 -11.17
N GLU A 294 -7.05 -20.19 -11.14
CA GLU A 294 -8.12 -21.11 -10.73
C GLU A 294 -8.18 -22.36 -11.64
N TYR A 295 -8.04 -22.20 -12.96
CA TYR A 295 -7.93 -23.31 -13.89
C TYR A 295 -6.73 -24.22 -13.61
N ALA A 296 -5.60 -23.66 -13.14
CA ALA A 296 -4.41 -24.40 -12.76
C ALA A 296 -4.45 -24.94 -11.31
N GLY A 297 -5.63 -24.91 -10.65
CA GLY A 297 -5.83 -25.47 -9.32
C GLY A 297 -5.37 -24.60 -8.17
N PHE A 298 -5.02 -23.34 -8.41
CA PHE A 298 -4.81 -22.39 -7.32
C PHE A 298 -6.15 -21.89 -6.76
N ARG A 299 -6.22 -21.75 -5.44
CA ARG A 299 -7.31 -21.03 -4.78
C ARG A 299 -6.90 -19.59 -4.57
N VAL A 300 -7.78 -18.66 -4.93
CA VAL A 300 -7.63 -17.24 -4.60
C VAL A 300 -8.24 -17.05 -3.21
N GLU A 301 -7.43 -16.63 -2.25
CA GLU A 301 -7.86 -16.36 -0.88
C GLU A 301 -7.78 -14.87 -0.59
N GLY A 302 -8.85 -14.28 -0.01
CA GLY A 302 -8.96 -12.83 0.08
C GLY A 302 -9.06 -12.18 -1.31
N SER A 303 -8.25 -11.18 -1.57
CA SER A 303 -8.18 -10.45 -2.86
C SER A 303 -9.50 -9.78 -3.28
N SER A 304 -10.37 -9.47 -2.32
CA SER A 304 -11.64 -8.75 -2.57
C SER A 304 -11.41 -7.29 -2.97
N ALA A 305 -10.21 -6.79 -2.70
CA ALA A 305 -9.74 -5.45 -3.06
C ALA A 305 -8.22 -5.42 -3.26
N GLY A 306 -7.66 -4.26 -3.57
CA GLY A 306 -6.22 -4.07 -3.72
C GLY A 306 -5.68 -4.43 -5.11
N LEU A 307 -4.36 -4.58 -5.21
CA LEU A 307 -3.66 -4.75 -6.49
C LEU A 307 -2.94 -6.10 -6.62
N TYR A 308 -3.36 -7.08 -5.83
CA TYR A 308 -2.70 -8.38 -5.80
C TYR A 308 -3.72 -9.51 -5.81
N LEU A 309 -3.33 -10.60 -6.45
CA LEU A 309 -3.94 -11.90 -6.22
C LEU A 309 -3.09 -12.64 -5.19
N TRP A 310 -3.74 -13.03 -4.10
CA TRP A 310 -3.17 -13.84 -3.04
C TRP A 310 -3.66 -15.26 -3.20
N VAL A 311 -2.78 -16.17 -3.58
CA VAL A 311 -3.17 -17.49 -4.05
C VAL A 311 -2.37 -18.59 -3.39
N THR A 312 -3.01 -19.74 -3.24
CA THR A 312 -2.36 -20.95 -2.70
C THR A 312 -2.79 -22.19 -3.45
N ARG A 313 -1.91 -23.18 -3.45
CA ARG A 313 -2.22 -24.55 -3.91
C ARG A 313 -2.00 -25.57 -2.80
N GLY A 314 -1.72 -25.10 -1.58
CA GLY A 314 -1.46 -25.92 -0.40
C GLY A 314 -0.06 -26.47 -0.28
N VAL A 315 0.84 -26.11 -1.21
CA VAL A 315 2.29 -26.40 -1.13
C VAL A 315 3.02 -25.22 -0.50
N ASP A 316 4.27 -25.41 -0.10
CA ASP A 316 5.12 -24.31 0.37
C ASP A 316 5.23 -23.19 -0.69
N ALA A 317 5.29 -21.94 -0.25
CA ALA A 317 5.33 -20.80 -1.16
C ALA A 317 6.56 -20.82 -2.07
N TRP A 318 7.72 -21.29 -1.61
CA TRP A 318 8.92 -21.38 -2.42
C TRP A 318 8.82 -22.46 -3.50
N GLU A 319 8.09 -23.57 -3.25
CA GLU A 319 7.78 -24.56 -4.29
C GLU A 319 6.91 -23.95 -5.39
N ALA A 320 5.87 -23.19 -5.00
CA ALA A 320 5.02 -22.51 -5.95
C ALA A 320 5.77 -21.40 -6.73
N VAL A 321 6.67 -20.67 -6.08
CA VAL A 321 7.55 -19.67 -6.72
C VAL A 321 8.46 -20.34 -7.75
N GLU A 322 9.08 -21.47 -7.42
CA GLU A 322 9.97 -22.21 -8.33
C GLU A 322 9.20 -22.75 -9.53
N GLU A 323 8.02 -23.32 -9.31
CA GLU A 323 7.17 -23.82 -10.40
C GLU A 323 6.77 -22.70 -11.36
N LEU A 324 6.29 -21.57 -10.86
CA LEU A 324 5.93 -20.42 -11.69
C LEU A 324 7.17 -19.81 -12.36
N ALA A 325 8.33 -19.81 -11.71
CA ALA A 325 9.58 -19.36 -12.32
C ALA A 325 10.00 -20.23 -13.52
N ARG A 326 9.78 -21.56 -13.48
CA ARG A 326 10.00 -22.45 -14.64
C ARG A 326 9.08 -22.11 -15.84
N LEU A 327 7.91 -21.53 -15.58
CA LEU A 327 7.03 -20.95 -16.61
C LEU A 327 7.44 -19.53 -17.03
N GLY A 328 8.59 -19.04 -16.56
CA GLY A 328 9.06 -17.69 -16.80
C GLY A 328 8.27 -16.61 -16.04
N ILE A 329 7.60 -16.95 -14.93
CA ILE A 329 6.76 -16.01 -14.15
C ILE A 329 7.36 -15.83 -12.76
N VAL A 330 7.77 -14.61 -12.41
CA VAL A 330 8.29 -14.26 -11.09
C VAL A 330 7.19 -13.72 -10.21
N VAL A 331 6.97 -14.33 -9.04
CA VAL A 331 5.93 -13.97 -8.05
C VAL A 331 6.54 -13.79 -6.66
N GLY A 332 5.86 -13.10 -5.74
CA GLY A 332 6.35 -12.93 -4.37
C GLY A 332 5.89 -14.07 -3.45
N PRO A 333 6.78 -14.74 -2.68
CA PRO A 333 6.38 -15.75 -1.71
C PRO A 333 5.69 -15.13 -0.50
N GLY A 334 4.80 -15.90 0.12
CA GLY A 334 4.07 -15.50 1.31
C GLY A 334 4.97 -15.21 2.51
N HIS A 335 6.11 -15.87 2.61
CA HIS A 335 7.14 -15.65 3.64
C HIS A 335 7.61 -14.18 3.77
N PHE A 336 7.48 -13.36 2.70
CA PHE A 336 7.83 -11.95 2.76
C PHE A 336 6.85 -11.11 3.58
N TYR A 337 5.69 -11.66 3.93
CA TYR A 337 4.59 -10.94 4.60
C TYR A 337 4.33 -11.45 6.01
N GLY A 338 5.25 -12.25 6.56
CA GLY A 338 5.16 -12.83 7.90
C GLY A 338 4.98 -14.34 7.90
N ASP A 339 5.07 -14.95 9.07
CA ASP A 339 5.13 -16.41 9.25
C ASP A 339 3.75 -17.10 9.11
N HIS A 340 2.69 -16.32 8.96
CA HIS A 340 1.31 -16.83 8.94
C HIS A 340 0.80 -17.25 7.55
N SER A 341 1.64 -17.17 6.52
CA SER A 341 1.25 -17.50 5.14
C SER A 341 2.31 -18.24 4.34
N PRO A 342 2.86 -19.34 4.88
CA PRO A 342 3.96 -20.07 4.25
C PRO A 342 3.57 -20.76 2.93
N ASN A 343 2.26 -20.90 2.65
CA ASN A 343 1.74 -21.64 1.50
C ASN A 343 1.11 -20.74 0.43
N HIS A 344 1.34 -19.42 0.51
CA HIS A 344 0.75 -18.46 -0.43
C HIS A 344 1.81 -17.81 -1.30
N VAL A 345 1.39 -17.40 -2.49
CA VAL A 345 2.17 -16.51 -3.35
C VAL A 345 1.33 -15.29 -3.75
N ARG A 346 2.01 -14.17 -3.96
CA ARG A 346 1.40 -12.91 -4.36
C ARG A 346 1.73 -12.58 -5.81
N LEU A 347 0.71 -12.32 -6.64
CA LEU A 347 0.84 -11.81 -8.01
C LEU A 347 0.32 -10.38 -8.09
N ALA A 348 1.10 -9.49 -8.68
CA ALA A 348 0.73 -8.08 -8.86
C ALA A 348 0.00 -7.86 -10.19
N LEU A 349 -1.04 -7.01 -10.16
CA LEU A 349 -1.83 -6.61 -11.33
C LEU A 349 -1.19 -5.45 -12.12
N THR A 350 -0.02 -5.00 -11.70
CA THR A 350 0.61 -3.77 -12.23
C THR A 350 1.47 -4.00 -13.48
N ALA A 351 1.67 -5.25 -13.92
CA ALA A 351 2.37 -5.54 -15.17
C ALA A 351 1.56 -5.12 -16.41
N ALA A 352 2.21 -4.98 -17.55
CA ALA A 352 1.58 -4.62 -18.81
C ALA A 352 0.55 -5.67 -19.26
N ASP A 353 -0.50 -5.25 -19.98
CA ASP A 353 -1.59 -6.14 -20.43
C ASP A 353 -1.06 -7.36 -21.19
N ALA A 354 -0.06 -7.16 -22.06
CA ALA A 354 0.58 -8.25 -22.79
C ALA A 354 1.29 -9.25 -21.87
N HIS A 355 1.94 -8.77 -20.79
CA HIS A 355 2.59 -9.65 -19.83
C HIS A 355 1.58 -10.43 -18.98
N ILE A 356 0.46 -9.80 -18.62
CA ILE A 356 -0.64 -10.46 -17.92
C ILE A 356 -1.25 -11.56 -18.77
N ALA A 357 -1.52 -11.28 -20.06
CA ALA A 357 -2.07 -12.25 -21.01
C ALA A 357 -1.11 -13.43 -21.22
N ALA A 358 0.18 -13.15 -21.44
CA ALA A 358 1.20 -14.18 -21.61
C ALA A 358 1.36 -15.06 -20.35
N ALA A 359 1.34 -14.46 -19.15
CA ALA A 359 1.40 -15.22 -17.91
C ALA A 359 0.18 -16.15 -17.76
N ALA A 360 -1.02 -15.64 -18.04
CA ALA A 360 -2.25 -16.43 -17.99
C ALA A 360 -2.23 -17.60 -19.00
N GLU A 361 -1.69 -17.39 -20.21
CA GLU A 361 -1.54 -18.43 -21.22
C GLU A 361 -0.55 -19.53 -20.78
N ARG A 362 0.63 -19.15 -20.28
CA ARG A 362 1.64 -20.10 -19.77
C ARG A 362 1.11 -20.94 -18.62
N ILE A 363 0.37 -20.33 -17.68
CA ILE A 363 -0.25 -21.03 -16.56
C ILE A 363 -1.28 -22.06 -17.06
N ARG A 364 -2.16 -21.69 -18.00
CA ARG A 364 -3.16 -22.61 -18.55
C ARG A 364 -2.53 -23.75 -19.35
N ALA A 365 -1.52 -23.46 -20.17
CA ALA A 365 -0.82 -24.46 -20.96
C ALA A 365 -0.15 -25.52 -20.08
N ALA A 366 0.52 -25.10 -19.00
CA ALA A 366 1.15 -26.01 -18.04
C ALA A 366 0.11 -26.91 -17.34
N ALA A 367 -1.03 -26.36 -16.93
CA ALA A 367 -2.10 -27.12 -16.31
C ALA A 367 -2.72 -28.17 -17.25
N THR A 368 -2.87 -27.84 -18.55
CA THR A 368 -3.40 -28.78 -19.56
C THR A 368 -2.45 -29.94 -19.81
N LEU A 369 -1.12 -29.75 -19.70
CA LEU A 369 -0.13 -30.81 -19.89
C LEU A 369 -0.01 -31.73 -18.66
N ALA A 370 -0.46 -31.27 -17.49
CA ALA A 370 -0.42 -32.03 -16.24
C ALA A 370 -1.70 -32.82 -15.96
N ALA A 371 -2.80 -32.55 -16.68
CA ALA A 371 -4.09 -33.24 -16.60
C ALA A 371 -4.15 -34.43 -17.56
#